data_ed69607b4e9c72f0c9a6eedc8b04e12c
#
_entry.id   ed69607b4e9c72f0c9a6eedc8b04e12c
#
_cell.length_a   1.000
_cell.length_b   1.000
_cell.length_c   1.000
_cell.angle_alpha   90.00
_cell.angle_beta   90.00
_cell.angle_gamma   90.00
#
_symmetry.space_group_name_H-M   'P 1'
#
loop_
_entity.id
_entity.type
_entity.pdbx_description
1 polymer ?
#
loop_
_entity_poly.entity_id
_entity_poly.type
_entity_poly.pdbx_seq_one_letter_code
_entity_poly.pdbx_strand_id
1 'polypeptide(L)'
;GYWKIAGEGMAQAYHQESGVPTVCLRLATTYGPGRDRGFTAAMTSALKAAASGERFEIPYRGKENYHFSRDVGSGFARAVIDSFNGYGVYNLLGQTRTVDEFLALIHEVAEDMGLDGFEISYAEGAEQTPFTYDLNCESTREAFPKMAQTEIREGIRISLDYFLGNQG
;
A
#
# COMPACT_ATOMS: atom_id res chain seq x y z
N GLY A 1 2.71 -15.28 -8.27
CA GLY A 1 2.12 -14.63 -9.47
C GLY A 1 1.07 -15.47 -10.16
N TYR A 2 1.39 -16.69 -10.59
CA TYR A 2 0.48 -17.53 -11.41
C TYR A 2 -0.88 -17.81 -10.76
N TRP A 3 -0.93 -18.07 -9.46
CA TRP A 3 -2.20 -18.30 -8.74
C TRP A 3 -3.10 -17.04 -8.73
N LYS A 4 -2.53 -15.85 -8.75
CA LYS A 4 -3.31 -14.60 -8.84
C LYS A 4 -3.92 -14.44 -10.23
N ILE A 5 -3.15 -14.75 -11.28
CA ILE A 5 -3.65 -14.72 -12.68
C ILE A 5 -4.75 -15.77 -12.88
N ALA A 6 -4.56 -16.98 -12.33
CA ALA A 6 -5.60 -18.01 -12.35
C ALA A 6 -6.90 -17.55 -11.64
N GLY A 7 -6.76 -16.84 -10.50
CA GLY A 7 -7.90 -16.25 -9.78
C GLY A 7 -8.66 -15.21 -10.61
N GLU A 8 -7.97 -14.38 -11.38
CA GLU A 8 -8.59 -13.42 -12.29
C GLU A 8 -9.36 -14.14 -13.41
N GLY A 9 -8.79 -15.22 -13.99
CA GLY A 9 -9.47 -16.06 -14.98
C GLY A 9 -10.72 -16.75 -14.42
N MET A 10 -10.66 -17.27 -13.19
CA MET A 10 -11.82 -17.85 -12.51
C MET A 10 -12.91 -16.81 -12.26
N ALA A 11 -12.55 -15.59 -11.86
CA ALA A 11 -13.47 -14.49 -11.66
C ALA A 11 -14.16 -14.09 -12.99
N GLN A 12 -13.42 -14.09 -14.10
CA GLN A 12 -13.97 -13.84 -15.42
C GLN A 12 -14.99 -14.93 -15.83
N ALA A 13 -14.64 -16.20 -15.67
CA ALA A 13 -15.54 -17.32 -15.98
C ALA A 13 -16.82 -17.25 -15.10
N TYR A 14 -16.67 -16.93 -13.82
CA TYR A 14 -17.82 -16.73 -12.93
C TYR A 14 -18.76 -15.63 -13.43
N HIS A 15 -18.20 -14.49 -13.84
CA HIS A 15 -19.00 -13.41 -14.43
C HIS A 15 -19.73 -13.87 -15.71
N GLN A 16 -19.04 -14.57 -16.61
CA GLN A 16 -19.62 -15.04 -17.88
C GLN A 16 -20.79 -16.00 -17.68
N GLU A 17 -20.71 -16.88 -16.67
CA GLU A 17 -21.75 -17.86 -16.39
C GLU A 17 -22.92 -17.30 -15.55
N SER A 18 -22.62 -16.44 -14.58
CA SER A 18 -23.61 -15.94 -13.62
C SER A 18 -24.22 -14.59 -13.97
N GLY A 19 -23.56 -13.80 -14.82
CA GLY A 19 -23.91 -12.40 -15.08
C GLY A 19 -23.61 -11.45 -13.92
N VAL A 20 -23.03 -11.95 -12.82
CA VAL A 20 -22.72 -11.11 -11.64
C VAL A 20 -21.54 -10.18 -11.97
N PRO A 21 -21.67 -8.84 -11.78
CA PRO A 21 -20.57 -7.92 -11.95
C PRO A 21 -19.38 -8.29 -11.07
N THR A 22 -18.19 -8.36 -11.65
CA THR A 22 -17.01 -8.88 -10.96
C THR A 22 -15.79 -8.00 -11.18
N VAL A 23 -15.17 -7.54 -10.09
CA VAL A 23 -13.99 -6.68 -10.10
C VAL A 23 -12.82 -7.38 -9.41
N CYS A 24 -11.68 -7.45 -10.11
CA CYS A 24 -10.40 -7.87 -9.54
C CYS A 24 -9.52 -6.64 -9.30
N LEU A 25 -9.12 -6.41 -8.04
CA LEU A 25 -8.18 -5.34 -7.69
C LEU A 25 -6.78 -5.90 -7.48
N ARG A 26 -5.81 -5.39 -8.24
CA ARG A 26 -4.39 -5.69 -8.10
C ARG A 26 -3.74 -4.68 -7.17
N LEU A 27 -3.09 -5.20 -6.13
CA LEU A 27 -2.38 -4.41 -5.14
C LEU A 27 -0.86 -4.54 -5.35
N ALA A 28 -0.13 -3.47 -5.09
CA ALA A 28 1.32 -3.47 -4.90
C ALA A 28 1.65 -3.41 -3.40
N THR A 29 2.62 -2.62 -2.99
CA THR A 29 3.05 -2.54 -1.60
C THR A 29 2.09 -1.71 -0.77
N THR A 30 1.49 -2.32 0.24
CA THR A 30 0.61 -1.64 1.19
C THR A 30 1.37 -1.25 2.45
N TYR A 31 1.14 -0.04 2.97
CA TYR A 31 1.69 0.44 4.24
C TYR A 31 0.59 1.04 5.13
N GLY A 32 0.89 1.18 6.42
CA GLY A 32 0.01 1.79 7.41
C GLY A 32 -0.69 0.79 8.35
N PRO A 33 -1.60 1.27 9.22
CA PRO A 33 -2.27 0.44 10.21
C PRO A 33 -2.95 -0.79 9.63
N GLY A 34 -2.76 -1.94 10.30
CA GLY A 34 -3.31 -3.23 9.86
C GLY A 34 -2.43 -4.00 8.86
N ARG A 35 -1.34 -3.41 8.36
CA ARG A 35 -0.36 -4.10 7.52
C ARG A 35 0.82 -4.61 8.33
N ASP A 36 0.62 -5.70 9.09
CA ASP A 36 1.56 -6.12 10.15
C ASP A 36 2.49 -7.27 9.77
N ARG A 37 2.29 -7.93 8.63
CA ARG A 37 3.02 -9.16 8.29
C ARG A 37 3.46 -9.19 6.83
N GLY A 38 4.54 -9.96 6.57
CA GLY A 38 5.10 -10.21 5.25
C GLY A 38 6.26 -9.25 4.92
N PHE A 39 7.06 -9.64 3.94
CA PHE A 39 8.29 -8.96 3.56
C PHE A 39 8.05 -7.46 3.23
N THR A 40 6.99 -7.16 2.48
CA THR A 40 6.63 -5.78 2.11
C THR A 40 5.90 -4.99 3.21
N ALA A 41 5.82 -5.53 4.45
CA ALA A 41 5.36 -4.76 5.61
C ALA A 41 6.46 -3.88 6.24
N ALA A 42 7.68 -3.89 5.69
CA ALA A 42 8.82 -3.16 6.24
C ALA A 42 8.55 -1.66 6.44
N MET A 43 7.83 -1.01 5.51
CA MET A 43 7.46 0.41 5.69
C MET A 43 6.54 0.63 6.89
N THR A 44 5.60 -0.28 7.14
CA THR A 44 4.75 -0.21 8.34
C THR A 44 5.56 -0.46 9.62
N SER A 45 6.51 -1.39 9.58
CA SER A 45 7.41 -1.65 10.71
C SER A 45 8.31 -0.45 11.02
N ALA A 46 8.82 0.23 9.98
CA ALA A 46 9.57 1.46 10.12
C ALA A 46 8.74 2.58 10.77
N LEU A 47 7.46 2.73 10.39
CA LEU A 47 6.54 3.68 11.00
C LEU A 47 6.27 3.36 12.48
N LYS A 48 6.13 2.06 12.83
CA LYS A 48 5.99 1.64 14.22
C LYS A 48 7.24 1.96 15.04
N ALA A 49 8.43 1.65 14.50
CA ALA A 49 9.70 1.97 15.14
C ALA A 49 9.85 3.48 15.36
N ALA A 50 9.50 4.31 14.35
CA ALA A 50 9.52 5.75 14.48
C ALA A 50 8.58 6.26 15.60
N ALA A 51 7.36 5.71 15.68
CA ALA A 51 6.41 6.06 16.73
C ALA A 51 6.88 5.64 18.13
N SER A 52 7.62 4.51 18.26
CA SER A 52 8.07 3.95 19.53
C SER A 52 9.48 4.40 19.95
N GLY A 53 10.19 5.20 19.15
CA GLY A 53 11.59 5.56 19.42
C GLY A 53 12.56 4.39 19.32
N GLU A 54 12.24 3.40 18.46
CA GLU A 54 13.00 2.17 18.31
C GLU A 54 13.88 2.17 17.06
N ARG A 55 14.71 1.12 16.94
CA ARG A 55 15.50 0.85 15.74
C ARG A 55 14.79 -0.13 14.83
N PHE A 56 14.91 0.07 13.53
CA PHE A 56 14.42 -0.87 12.53
C PHE A 56 15.33 -0.92 11.32
N GLU A 57 15.58 -2.13 10.81
CA GLU A 57 16.37 -2.34 9.61
C GLU A 57 15.48 -2.77 8.44
N ILE A 58 15.55 -1.98 7.36
CA ILE A 58 14.82 -2.26 6.13
C ILE A 58 15.52 -3.40 5.36
N PRO A 59 14.83 -4.50 5.03
CA PRO A 59 15.47 -5.68 4.45
C PRO A 59 15.72 -5.58 2.94
N TYR A 60 15.32 -4.49 2.29
CA TYR A 60 15.45 -4.31 0.85
C TYR A 60 15.61 -2.84 0.45
N ARG A 61 15.99 -2.63 -0.82
CA ARG A 61 16.09 -1.33 -1.48
C ARG A 61 15.21 -1.33 -2.74
N GLY A 62 15.15 -0.20 -3.40
CA GLY A 62 14.53 -0.11 -4.72
C GLY A 62 13.39 0.87 -4.78
N LYS A 63 12.52 0.65 -5.76
CA LYS A 63 11.38 1.51 -6.08
C LYS A 63 10.12 0.67 -6.07
N GLU A 64 9.08 1.18 -5.43
CA GLU A 64 7.81 0.49 -5.26
C GLU A 64 6.64 1.43 -5.51
N ASN A 65 5.47 0.85 -5.79
CA ASN A 65 4.20 1.57 -5.78
C ASN A 65 3.52 1.31 -4.43
N TYR A 66 3.24 2.37 -3.69
CA TYR A 66 2.73 2.32 -2.32
C TYR A 66 1.25 2.64 -2.25
N HIS A 67 0.50 1.81 -1.53
CA HIS A 67 -0.90 2.02 -1.18
C HIS A 67 -1.05 2.25 0.32
N PHE A 68 -1.74 3.31 0.72
CA PHE A 68 -2.13 3.47 2.11
C PHE A 68 -3.21 2.44 2.48
N SER A 69 -3.09 1.77 3.62
CA SER A 69 -3.98 0.67 4.01
C SER A 69 -5.47 1.04 4.04
N ARG A 70 -5.79 2.27 4.46
CA ARG A 70 -7.17 2.80 4.44
C ARG A 70 -7.70 2.95 3.01
N ASP A 71 -6.87 3.36 2.07
CA ASP A 71 -7.26 3.48 0.65
C ASP A 71 -7.50 2.10 0.04
N VAL A 72 -6.72 1.09 0.43
CA VAL A 72 -6.97 -0.30 0.04
C VAL A 72 -8.37 -0.74 0.48
N GLY A 73 -8.72 -0.55 1.75
CA GLY A 73 -10.05 -0.88 2.28
C GLY A 73 -11.16 -0.10 1.57
N SER A 74 -10.97 1.20 1.37
CA SER A 74 -11.90 2.07 0.62
C SER A 74 -12.05 1.61 -0.83
N GLY A 75 -10.95 1.21 -1.50
CA GLY A 75 -10.98 0.72 -2.87
C GLY A 75 -11.83 -0.52 -3.04
N PHE A 76 -11.71 -1.52 -2.14
CA PHE A 76 -12.59 -2.68 -2.14
C PHE A 76 -14.06 -2.31 -1.86
N ALA A 77 -14.31 -1.42 -0.92
CA ALA A 77 -15.67 -0.94 -0.64
C ALA A 77 -16.27 -0.23 -1.86
N ARG A 78 -15.51 0.62 -2.57
CA ARG A 78 -15.96 1.27 -3.79
C ARG A 78 -16.26 0.30 -4.91
N ALA A 79 -15.44 -0.73 -5.11
CA ALA A 79 -15.69 -1.76 -6.10
C ALA A 79 -17.02 -2.52 -5.88
N VAL A 80 -17.52 -2.54 -4.63
CA VAL A 80 -18.82 -3.16 -4.28
C VAL A 80 -19.97 -2.17 -4.38
N ILE A 81 -19.76 -0.91 -3.94
CA ILE A 81 -20.84 0.08 -3.77
C ILE A 81 -21.11 0.84 -5.07
N ASP A 82 -20.06 1.17 -5.84
CA ASP A 82 -20.20 1.90 -7.09
C ASP A 82 -20.83 0.99 -8.16
N SER A 83 -21.69 1.56 -8.99
CA SER A 83 -22.44 0.83 -10.03
C SER A 83 -21.51 0.38 -11.14
N PHE A 84 -20.81 -0.72 -10.95
CA PHE A 84 -19.98 -1.38 -11.95
C PHE A 84 -20.76 -2.49 -12.66
N ASN A 85 -20.60 -2.58 -13.98
CA ASN A 85 -21.20 -3.65 -14.78
C ASN A 85 -20.10 -4.37 -15.56
N GLY A 86 -20.23 -5.70 -15.67
CA GLY A 86 -19.30 -6.52 -16.43
C GLY A 86 -18.18 -7.11 -15.57
N TYR A 87 -17.07 -7.40 -16.22
CA TYR A 87 -15.85 -7.92 -15.61
C TYR A 87 -14.70 -6.95 -15.86
N GLY A 88 -13.86 -6.73 -14.84
CA GLY A 88 -12.67 -5.91 -15.00
C GLY A 88 -11.56 -6.23 -14.00
N VAL A 89 -10.32 -5.96 -14.43
CA VAL A 89 -9.11 -6.10 -13.61
C VAL A 89 -8.44 -4.73 -13.55
N TYR A 90 -8.24 -4.22 -12.34
CA TYR A 90 -7.80 -2.85 -12.11
C TYR A 90 -6.63 -2.81 -11.14
N ASN A 91 -5.61 -2.01 -11.47
CA ASN A 91 -4.55 -1.68 -10.52
C ASN A 91 -5.09 -0.68 -9.50
N LEU A 92 -4.99 -0.95 -8.21
CA LEU A 92 -5.38 -0.01 -7.17
C LEU A 92 -4.52 1.26 -7.27
N LEU A 93 -5.13 2.43 -6.96
CA LEU A 93 -4.40 3.69 -6.99
C LEU A 93 -3.31 3.73 -5.92
N GLY A 94 -2.10 4.09 -6.31
CA GLY A 94 -0.94 4.20 -5.43
C GLY A 94 0.05 5.24 -5.94
N GLN A 95 1.11 5.46 -5.19
CA GLN A 95 2.18 6.40 -5.54
C GLN A 95 3.52 5.69 -5.59
N THR A 96 4.25 5.93 -6.66
CA THR A 96 5.58 5.33 -6.83
C THR A 96 6.65 6.21 -6.19
N ARG A 97 7.45 5.61 -5.30
CA ARG A 97 8.62 6.20 -4.66
C ARG A 97 9.72 5.16 -4.49
N THR A 98 10.95 5.63 -4.37
CA THR A 98 12.03 4.79 -3.84
C THR A 98 11.84 4.57 -2.35
N VAL A 99 12.47 3.52 -1.81
CA VAL A 99 12.52 3.29 -0.37
C VAL A 99 13.18 4.49 0.33
N ASP A 100 14.28 5.04 -0.25
CA ASP A 100 14.95 6.22 0.31
C ASP A 100 14.03 7.44 0.40
N GLU A 101 13.24 7.72 -0.66
CA GLU A 101 12.25 8.82 -0.64
C GLU A 101 11.16 8.59 0.41
N PHE A 102 10.73 7.35 0.60
CA PHE A 102 9.74 7.02 1.62
C PHE A 102 10.32 7.22 3.03
N LEU A 103 11.56 6.76 3.28
CA LEU A 103 12.24 6.95 4.56
C LEU A 103 12.48 8.43 4.87
N ALA A 104 12.87 9.23 3.87
CA ALA A 104 13.00 10.67 4.03
C ALA A 104 11.68 11.32 4.50
N LEU A 105 10.55 10.91 3.91
CA LEU A 105 9.23 11.37 4.34
C LEU A 105 8.88 10.93 5.78
N ILE A 106 9.29 9.73 6.22
CA ILE A 106 9.12 9.32 7.63
C ILE A 106 9.87 10.27 8.54
N HIS A 107 11.13 10.59 8.23
CA HIS A 107 11.94 11.51 9.05
C HIS A 107 11.35 12.93 9.09
N GLU A 108 10.95 13.47 7.94
CA GLU A 108 10.31 14.79 7.88
C GLU A 108 9.03 14.88 8.71
N VAL A 109 8.13 13.87 8.57
CA VAL A 109 6.86 13.87 9.30
C VAL A 109 7.08 13.62 10.80
N ALA A 110 8.03 12.75 11.16
CA ALA A 110 8.39 12.51 12.56
C ALA A 110 8.94 13.78 13.22
N GLU A 111 9.81 14.53 12.53
CA GLU A 111 10.33 15.83 13.01
C GLU A 111 9.19 16.84 13.22
N ASP A 112 8.26 16.96 12.26
CA ASP A 112 7.09 17.84 12.40
C ASP A 112 6.19 17.48 13.59
N MET A 113 6.16 16.19 13.95
CA MET A 113 5.38 15.66 15.08
C MET A 113 6.18 15.68 16.41
N GLY A 114 7.45 16.09 16.40
CA GLY A 114 8.32 16.09 17.57
C GLY A 114 8.73 14.69 18.04
N LEU A 115 8.80 13.72 17.13
CA LEU A 115 9.24 12.35 17.41
C LEU A 115 10.76 12.24 17.20
N ASP A 116 11.44 11.70 18.17
CA ASP A 116 12.89 11.48 18.15
C ASP A 116 13.26 10.09 18.68
N GLY A 117 14.57 9.83 18.79
CA GLY A 117 15.09 8.60 19.41
C GLY A 117 14.98 7.34 18.55
N PHE A 118 14.39 7.39 17.36
CA PHE A 118 14.33 6.25 16.45
C PHE A 118 15.49 6.24 15.45
N GLU A 119 15.83 5.06 14.95
CA GLU A 119 16.83 4.88 13.91
C GLU A 119 16.33 3.90 12.85
N ILE A 120 16.25 4.34 11.59
CA ILE A 120 15.89 3.47 10.48
C ILE A 120 17.10 3.38 9.54
N SER A 121 17.58 2.17 9.32
CA SER A 121 18.72 1.89 8.47
C SER A 121 18.41 0.74 7.51
N TYR A 122 19.34 0.37 6.65
CA TYR A 122 19.22 -0.83 5.85
C TYR A 122 19.91 -2.00 6.53
N ALA A 123 19.29 -3.17 6.46
CA ALA A 123 19.92 -4.42 6.87
C ALA A 123 21.17 -4.70 6.02
N GLU A 124 22.13 -5.40 6.61
CA GLU A 124 23.31 -5.88 5.86
C GLU A 124 22.84 -6.77 4.70
N GLY A 125 23.35 -6.52 3.50
CA GLY A 125 22.97 -7.26 2.29
C GLY A 125 21.60 -6.92 1.72
N ALA A 126 20.97 -5.81 2.12
CA ALA A 126 19.71 -5.35 1.54
C ALA A 126 19.86 -5.11 0.03
N GLU A 127 19.20 -5.94 -0.77
CA GLU A 127 19.23 -5.90 -2.24
C GLU A 127 18.00 -5.17 -2.81
N GLN A 128 18.11 -4.81 -4.10
CA GLN A 128 17.00 -4.22 -4.83
C GLN A 128 15.85 -5.22 -5.00
N THR A 129 14.63 -4.79 -4.73
CA THR A 129 13.44 -5.60 -4.99
C THR A 129 13.15 -5.68 -6.48
N PRO A 130 12.77 -6.87 -7.00
CA PRO A 130 12.37 -7.03 -8.39
C PRO A 130 10.90 -6.65 -8.64
N PHE A 131 10.31 -5.80 -7.82
CA PHE A 131 8.89 -5.46 -7.91
C PHE A 131 8.60 -4.50 -9.06
N THR A 132 7.46 -4.73 -9.72
CA THR A 132 6.90 -3.78 -10.68
C THR A 132 6.31 -2.60 -9.92
N TYR A 133 6.73 -1.40 -10.27
CA TYR A 133 6.32 -0.15 -9.62
C TYR A 133 5.64 0.84 -10.58
N ASP A 134 5.82 0.66 -11.88
CA ASP A 134 5.20 1.50 -12.91
C ASP A 134 3.84 0.90 -13.30
N LEU A 135 2.82 1.30 -12.56
CA LEU A 135 1.47 0.79 -12.72
C LEU A 135 0.60 1.80 -13.45
N ASN A 136 0.04 1.40 -14.59
CA ASN A 136 -1.00 2.19 -15.22
C ASN A 136 -2.33 2.03 -14.45
N CYS A 137 -2.85 3.15 -13.95
CA CYS A 137 -4.11 3.22 -13.18
C CYS A 137 -5.20 4.04 -13.90
N GLU A 138 -5.06 4.30 -15.19
CA GLU A 138 -5.97 5.12 -15.98
C GLU A 138 -7.38 4.51 -16.01
N SER A 139 -7.48 3.23 -16.36
CA SER A 139 -8.74 2.47 -16.34
C SER A 139 -9.40 2.42 -14.96
N THR A 140 -8.60 2.42 -13.89
CA THR A 140 -9.12 2.48 -12.52
C THR A 140 -9.76 3.83 -12.21
N ARG A 141 -9.13 4.92 -12.62
CA ARG A 141 -9.67 6.28 -12.44
C ARG A 141 -10.96 6.49 -13.21
N GLU A 142 -11.06 5.90 -14.41
CA GLU A 142 -12.27 5.95 -15.24
C GLU A 142 -13.40 5.13 -14.61
N ALA A 143 -13.12 3.89 -14.22
CA ALA A 143 -14.13 2.98 -13.67
C ALA A 143 -14.58 3.38 -12.25
N PHE A 144 -13.66 3.92 -11.44
CA PHE A 144 -13.87 4.25 -10.02
C PHE A 144 -13.36 5.66 -9.69
N PRO A 145 -14.00 6.72 -10.21
CA PRO A 145 -13.51 8.11 -10.07
C PRO A 145 -13.50 8.62 -8.62
N LYS A 146 -14.17 7.93 -7.71
CA LYS A 146 -14.21 8.25 -6.26
C LYS A 146 -13.26 7.41 -5.43
N MET A 147 -12.41 6.57 -6.06
CA MET A 147 -11.43 5.76 -5.34
C MET A 147 -10.38 6.68 -4.70
N ALA A 148 -10.16 6.50 -3.41
CA ALA A 148 -9.21 7.33 -2.65
C ALA A 148 -7.77 7.06 -3.06
N GLN A 149 -6.95 8.11 -3.01
CA GLN A 149 -5.50 8.06 -3.16
C GLN A 149 -4.89 9.10 -2.21
N THR A 150 -4.59 8.66 -0.98
CA THR A 150 -3.97 9.50 0.04
C THR A 150 -2.50 9.76 -0.32
N GLU A 151 -2.06 11.01 -0.24
CA GLU A 151 -0.65 11.35 -0.40
C GLU A 151 0.21 10.63 0.64
N ILE A 152 1.39 10.11 0.24
CA ILE A 152 2.25 9.30 1.13
C ILE A 152 2.57 10.05 2.42
N ARG A 153 2.90 11.33 2.35
CA ARG A 153 3.20 12.15 3.52
C ARG A 153 2.03 12.17 4.51
N GLU A 154 0.82 12.32 4.03
CA GLU A 154 -0.40 12.31 4.87
C GLU A 154 -0.67 10.90 5.42
N GLY A 155 -0.50 9.85 4.61
CA GLY A 155 -0.63 8.47 5.05
C GLY A 155 0.37 8.10 6.15
N ILE A 156 1.60 8.61 6.06
CA ILE A 156 2.63 8.49 7.10
C ILE A 156 2.17 9.17 8.39
N ARG A 157 1.72 10.42 8.31
CA ARG A 157 1.24 11.19 9.47
C ARG A 157 0.09 10.46 10.19
N ILE A 158 -0.92 10.03 9.44
CA ILE A 158 -2.05 9.27 9.99
C ILE A 158 -1.57 7.96 10.65
N SER A 159 -0.57 7.30 10.05
CA SER A 159 -0.03 6.06 10.61
C SER A 159 0.72 6.28 11.91
N LEU A 160 1.56 7.31 11.98
CA LEU A 160 2.29 7.68 13.20
C LEU A 160 1.33 8.06 14.33
N ASP A 161 0.32 8.91 14.05
CA ASP A 161 -0.74 9.26 15.02
C ASP A 161 -1.44 8.00 15.56
N TYR A 162 -1.78 7.06 14.67
CA TYR A 162 -2.41 5.81 15.06
C TYR A 162 -1.52 4.96 15.97
N PHE A 163 -0.25 4.82 15.64
CA PHE A 163 0.68 3.99 16.43
C PHE A 163 1.02 4.63 17.78
N LEU A 164 1.12 5.95 17.87
CA LEU A 164 1.26 6.68 19.13
C LEU A 164 0.05 6.48 20.06
N GLY A 165 -1.15 6.52 19.52
CA GLY A 165 -2.39 6.33 20.30
C GLY A 165 -2.66 4.89 20.73
N ASN A 166 -1.94 3.88 20.18
CA ASN A 166 -2.14 2.46 20.43
C ASN A 166 -0.89 1.78 21.05
N GLN A 167 -0.04 2.53 21.72
CA GLN A 167 1.10 2.01 22.51
C GLN A 167 0.61 1.55 23.90
N GLY A 168 -0.30 0.58 23.94
CA GLY A 168 -0.86 0.06 25.18
C GLY A 168 -1.01 -1.46 25.16
#